data_2068d927749b7c683bea2e71459eb144
#
_entry.id   2068d927749b7c683bea2e71459eb144
#
_cell.length_a   1.000
_cell.length_b   1.000
_cell.length_c   1.000
_cell.angle_alpha   90.00
_cell.angle_beta   90.00
_cell.angle_gamma   90.00
#
_symmetry.space_group_name_H-M   'P 1'
#
loop_
_entity.id
_entity.type
_entity.pdbx_description
1 polymer ?
#
loop_
_entity_poly.entity_id
_entity_poly.type
_entity_poly.pdbx_seq_one_letter_code
_entity_poly.pdbx_strand_id
1 'polypeptide(L)'
;WHTQSIRSMSGKLTYKQSGVDTKEAAAFVSDISSHVKRTQKQRSLHQAFGLFAAAYDLSSYKEPVIVTGCDGVGTKTEILFELDMVETAGKDLVAMNVNDILTTGGDPLLFLDYLGISNLERERSRITRLVAGMCDYLESCNCILAGGETAEMPGVVPESIVELSGFCIGCCEKSKLIDPKTVQPGDVFIGYKSDSFHANGWSLIRRILEENPDVVDEEELRSLLQPTRLYHDVVEDMRRFNVTPKAYAHITGGGLPENLERFLGDYGADLSIPYWDNTAAQKILKHVDPQDRFNTFNMGIGWVAIVRPEDAEAALKAGPGGTVIGTLREGRGIHVKVQGE
;
A
#
# COMPACT_ATOMS: atom_id res chain seq x y z
N TRP A 1 -17.77 32.60 12.02
CA TRP A 1 -18.77 32.96 11.01
C TRP A 1 -18.40 34.33 10.46
N HIS A 2 -17.71 34.37 9.28
CA HIS A 2 -17.49 35.61 8.53
C HIS A 2 -18.68 35.78 7.59
N THR A 3 -19.52 36.77 7.89
CA THR A 3 -20.56 37.27 7.00
C THR A 3 -19.92 38.01 5.82
N GLN A 4 -19.60 37.33 4.73
CA GLN A 4 -19.47 37.95 3.42
C GLN A 4 -20.87 38.25 2.90
N SER A 5 -21.09 39.48 2.43
CA SER A 5 -22.37 39.96 1.90
C SER A 5 -22.80 39.09 0.72
N ILE A 6 -23.84 38.30 0.92
CA ILE A 6 -24.52 37.53 -0.12
C ILE A 6 -25.23 38.53 -1.01
N ARG A 7 -24.71 38.81 -2.21
CA ARG A 7 -25.46 39.43 -3.28
C ARG A 7 -26.60 38.48 -3.66
N SER A 8 -27.83 38.90 -3.44
CA SER A 8 -29.04 38.19 -3.81
C SER A 8 -29.07 38.06 -5.36
N MET A 9 -28.66 36.92 -5.88
CA MET A 9 -28.95 36.52 -7.25
C MET A 9 -30.35 35.92 -7.25
N SER A 10 -31.30 36.60 -7.87
CA SER A 10 -32.68 36.14 -8.04
C SER A 10 -32.76 35.09 -9.15
N GLY A 11 -32.35 33.86 -8.86
CA GLY A 11 -32.40 32.71 -9.76
C GLY A 11 -32.49 31.42 -8.99
N LYS A 12 -33.15 30.41 -9.55
CA LYS A 12 -33.13 29.06 -8.98
C LYS A 12 -31.68 28.52 -8.99
N LEU A 13 -31.19 28.05 -7.87
CA LEU A 13 -29.86 27.43 -7.76
C LEU A 13 -29.84 26.13 -8.58
N THR A 14 -28.70 25.89 -9.26
CA THR A 14 -28.44 24.63 -9.97
C THR A 14 -27.47 23.77 -9.18
N TYR A 15 -27.47 22.47 -9.43
CA TYR A 15 -26.57 21.52 -8.77
C TYR A 15 -25.07 21.88 -9.04
N LYS A 16 -24.77 22.34 -10.27
CA LYS A 16 -23.44 22.88 -10.61
C LYS A 16 -23.04 24.09 -9.76
N GLN A 17 -23.98 24.99 -9.43
CA GLN A 17 -23.70 26.14 -8.55
C GLN A 17 -23.47 25.75 -7.09
N SER A 18 -23.84 24.53 -6.67
CA SER A 18 -23.53 23.99 -5.36
C SER A 18 -22.18 23.24 -5.33
N GLY A 19 -21.44 23.22 -6.45
CA GLY A 19 -20.08 22.65 -6.53
C GLY A 19 -20.02 21.22 -7.07
N VAL A 20 -21.12 20.67 -7.60
CA VAL A 20 -21.15 19.31 -8.17
C VAL A 20 -21.57 19.33 -9.65
N ASP A 21 -20.70 18.86 -10.54
CA ASP A 21 -20.96 18.82 -11.99
C ASP A 21 -21.05 17.37 -12.52
N THR A 22 -22.27 16.91 -12.78
CA THR A 22 -22.53 15.56 -13.31
C THR A 22 -21.94 15.30 -14.69
N LYS A 23 -21.68 16.35 -15.50
CA LYS A 23 -21.03 16.19 -16.80
C LYS A 23 -19.54 15.90 -16.64
N GLU A 24 -18.88 16.57 -15.70
CA GLU A 24 -17.48 16.30 -15.36
C GLU A 24 -17.33 14.88 -14.80
N ALA A 25 -18.23 14.42 -13.95
CA ALA A 25 -18.24 13.04 -13.45
C ALA A 25 -18.35 12.01 -14.59
N ALA A 26 -19.26 12.23 -15.56
CA ALA A 26 -19.39 11.34 -16.71
C ALA A 26 -18.14 11.37 -17.62
N ALA A 27 -17.54 12.52 -17.80
CA ALA A 27 -16.31 12.67 -18.57
C ALA A 27 -15.13 11.98 -17.88
N PHE A 28 -15.00 12.11 -16.56
CA PHE A 28 -13.99 11.39 -15.79
C PHE A 28 -14.12 9.87 -15.92
N VAL A 29 -15.33 9.30 -15.76
CA VAL A 29 -15.59 7.88 -15.97
C VAL A 29 -15.17 7.41 -17.37
N SER A 30 -15.41 8.24 -18.40
CA SER A 30 -14.95 7.98 -19.77
C SER A 30 -13.42 7.93 -19.85
N ASP A 31 -12.72 8.89 -19.22
CA ASP A 31 -11.25 8.98 -19.23
C ASP A 31 -10.59 7.75 -18.60
N ILE A 32 -11.11 7.26 -17.48
CA ILE A 32 -10.54 6.10 -16.79
C ILE A 32 -10.93 4.75 -17.40
N SER A 33 -11.94 4.70 -18.26
CA SER A 33 -12.54 3.45 -18.78
C SER A 33 -11.52 2.50 -19.42
N SER A 34 -10.56 3.01 -20.18
CA SER A 34 -9.52 2.21 -20.82
C SER A 34 -8.56 1.58 -19.79
N HIS A 35 -8.21 2.32 -18.72
CA HIS A 35 -7.36 1.86 -17.64
C HIS A 35 -8.07 0.77 -16.83
N VAL A 36 -9.32 0.98 -16.45
CA VAL A 36 -10.13 -0.01 -15.72
C VAL A 36 -10.25 -1.32 -16.51
N LYS A 37 -10.53 -1.24 -17.81
CA LYS A 37 -10.64 -2.43 -18.68
C LYS A 37 -9.35 -3.26 -18.75
N ARG A 38 -8.17 -2.63 -18.61
CA ARG A 38 -6.89 -3.36 -18.59
C ARG A 38 -6.81 -4.34 -17.43
N THR A 39 -7.36 -4.00 -16.28
CA THR A 39 -7.32 -4.85 -15.08
C THR A 39 -8.16 -6.14 -15.23
N GLN A 40 -9.03 -6.22 -16.24
CA GLN A 40 -9.93 -7.36 -16.50
C GLN A 40 -9.37 -8.34 -17.54
N LYS A 41 -8.12 -8.22 -17.99
CA LYS A 41 -7.57 -9.07 -19.07
C LYS A 41 -7.48 -10.55 -18.71
N GLN A 42 -7.13 -10.86 -17.48
CA GLN A 42 -6.90 -12.24 -17.01
C GLN A 42 -8.06 -12.79 -16.18
N ARG A 43 -8.88 -11.90 -15.63
CA ARG A 43 -10.08 -12.21 -14.86
C ARG A 43 -11.23 -11.32 -15.33
N SER A 44 -12.45 -11.81 -15.27
CA SER A 44 -13.62 -11.04 -15.66
C SER A 44 -14.64 -10.98 -14.53
N LEU A 45 -15.32 -9.87 -14.44
CA LEU A 45 -16.49 -9.74 -13.59
C LEU A 45 -17.67 -10.50 -14.19
N HIS A 46 -18.46 -11.14 -13.34
CA HIS A 46 -19.73 -11.74 -13.75
C HIS A 46 -20.75 -10.66 -14.15
N GLN A 47 -20.67 -9.48 -13.48
CA GLN A 47 -21.36 -8.26 -13.89
C GLN A 47 -20.34 -7.16 -14.13
N ALA A 48 -20.48 -6.48 -15.26
CA ALA A 48 -19.52 -5.52 -15.75
C ALA A 48 -19.48 -4.21 -14.94
N PHE A 49 -18.37 -3.50 -15.05
CA PHE A 49 -18.19 -2.11 -14.60
C PHE A 49 -19.30 -1.19 -15.16
N GLY A 50 -19.81 -0.30 -14.31
CA GLY A 50 -20.86 0.67 -14.67
C GLY A 50 -22.25 0.34 -14.11
N LEU A 51 -22.41 -0.78 -13.41
CA LEU A 51 -23.58 -1.07 -12.57
C LEU A 51 -23.34 -0.60 -11.12
N PHE A 52 -24.37 -0.68 -10.29
CA PHE A 52 -24.28 -0.27 -8.86
C PHE A 52 -23.33 -1.14 -8.03
N ALA A 53 -23.11 -2.38 -8.45
CA ALA A 53 -22.23 -3.33 -7.77
C ALA A 53 -21.55 -4.25 -8.78
N ALA A 54 -20.35 -4.74 -8.43
CA ALA A 54 -19.66 -5.77 -9.16
C ALA A 54 -19.97 -7.15 -8.58
N ALA A 55 -20.00 -8.18 -9.44
CA ALA A 55 -20.13 -9.57 -9.02
C ALA A 55 -18.98 -10.40 -9.59
N TYR A 56 -18.38 -11.22 -8.75
CA TYR A 56 -17.27 -12.13 -9.10
C TYR A 56 -17.62 -13.56 -8.74
N ASP A 57 -17.36 -14.50 -9.65
CA ASP A 57 -17.65 -15.91 -9.46
C ASP A 57 -16.48 -16.62 -8.76
N LEU A 58 -16.76 -17.28 -7.64
CA LEU A 58 -15.80 -18.06 -6.86
C LEU A 58 -15.87 -19.57 -7.14
N SER A 59 -16.61 -20.02 -8.17
CA SER A 59 -16.78 -21.44 -8.49
C SER A 59 -15.48 -22.19 -8.81
N SER A 60 -14.39 -21.47 -9.10
CA SER A 60 -13.05 -22.07 -9.27
C SER A 60 -12.40 -22.55 -7.97
N TYR A 61 -12.91 -22.12 -6.81
CA TYR A 61 -12.45 -22.53 -5.48
C TYR A 61 -13.35 -23.64 -4.95
N LYS A 62 -12.76 -24.61 -4.21
CA LYS A 62 -13.53 -25.71 -3.58
C LYS A 62 -14.08 -25.30 -2.21
N GLU A 63 -13.24 -24.71 -1.39
CA GLU A 63 -13.57 -24.19 -0.07
C GLU A 63 -13.06 -22.74 0.06
N PRO A 64 -13.72 -21.78 -0.63
CA PRO A 64 -13.26 -20.39 -0.67
C PRO A 64 -13.32 -19.73 0.70
N VAL A 65 -12.25 -19.04 1.07
CA VAL A 65 -12.21 -18.10 2.20
C VAL A 65 -11.98 -16.71 1.64
N ILE A 66 -12.91 -15.80 1.90
CA ILE A 66 -12.78 -14.39 1.56
C ILE A 66 -11.87 -13.73 2.59
N VAL A 67 -10.90 -12.98 2.11
CA VAL A 67 -10.01 -12.13 2.91
C VAL A 67 -10.16 -10.69 2.45
N THR A 68 -10.13 -9.73 3.39
CA THR A 68 -10.40 -8.33 3.08
C THR A 68 -9.43 -7.43 3.82
N GLY A 69 -9.06 -6.33 3.20
CA GLY A 69 -8.28 -5.26 3.79
C GLY A 69 -8.79 -3.89 3.34
N CYS A 70 -8.55 -2.88 4.17
CA CYS A 70 -8.84 -1.49 3.87
C CYS A 70 -7.70 -0.63 4.43
N ASP A 71 -7.09 0.17 3.57
CA ASP A 71 -6.03 1.09 3.96
C ASP A 71 -5.99 2.31 3.03
N GLY A 72 -5.33 3.38 3.49
CA GLY A 72 -5.05 4.60 2.73
C GLY A 72 -3.56 4.74 2.41
N VAL A 73 -3.17 5.92 1.91
CA VAL A 73 -1.76 6.27 1.64
C VAL A 73 -1.17 7.12 2.77
N GLY A 74 -2.02 7.85 3.49
CA GLY A 74 -1.60 8.73 4.56
C GLY A 74 -0.91 10.01 4.07
N THR A 75 -0.08 10.60 4.91
CA THR A 75 0.49 11.96 4.71
C THR A 75 1.52 12.05 3.59
N LYS A 76 2.01 10.93 3.03
CA LYS A 76 2.83 10.90 1.80
C LYS A 76 2.09 11.55 0.64
N THR A 77 0.77 11.38 0.57
CA THR A 77 -0.09 11.90 -0.50
C THR A 77 0.12 13.40 -0.73
N GLU A 78 0.29 14.19 0.33
CA GLU A 78 0.45 15.64 0.23
C GLU A 78 1.69 16.00 -0.59
N ILE A 79 2.86 15.41 -0.28
CA ILE A 79 4.11 15.65 -1.03
C ILE A 79 3.99 15.12 -2.47
N LEU A 80 3.36 13.96 -2.65
CA LEU A 80 3.15 13.40 -3.99
C LEU A 80 2.32 14.32 -4.87
N PHE A 81 1.30 14.95 -4.31
CA PHE A 81 0.46 15.91 -5.03
C PHE A 81 1.18 17.24 -5.26
N GLU A 82 1.99 17.71 -4.32
CA GLU A 82 2.82 18.90 -4.46
C GLU A 82 3.85 18.76 -5.61
N LEU A 83 4.50 17.60 -5.70
CA LEU A 83 5.49 17.29 -6.73
C LEU A 83 4.89 16.70 -8.02
N ASP A 84 3.57 16.68 -8.16
CA ASP A 84 2.81 16.11 -9.29
C ASP A 84 3.15 14.63 -9.59
N MET A 85 3.43 13.83 -8.53
CA MET A 85 3.71 12.40 -8.59
C MET A 85 2.45 11.56 -8.28
N VAL A 86 1.32 11.95 -8.84
CA VAL A 86 -0.01 11.41 -8.48
C VAL A 86 -0.18 9.93 -8.85
N GLU A 87 0.49 9.44 -9.89
CA GLU A 87 0.49 8.02 -10.25
C GLU A 87 1.10 7.16 -9.13
N THR A 88 2.10 7.69 -8.44
CA THR A 88 2.70 7.03 -7.28
C THR A 88 1.70 6.90 -6.14
N ALA A 89 0.87 7.90 -5.88
CA ALA A 89 -0.19 7.81 -4.88
C ALA A 89 -1.18 6.67 -5.20
N GLY A 90 -1.54 6.51 -6.47
CA GLY A 90 -2.37 5.39 -6.92
C GLY A 90 -1.72 4.03 -6.72
N LYS A 91 -0.42 3.92 -7.02
CA LYS A 91 0.37 2.69 -6.79
C LYS A 91 0.49 2.37 -5.30
N ASP A 92 0.77 3.39 -4.47
CA ASP A 92 0.82 3.23 -3.01
C ASP A 92 -0.51 2.72 -2.47
N LEU A 93 -1.64 3.28 -2.91
CA LEU A 93 -2.97 2.86 -2.46
C LEU A 93 -3.22 1.38 -2.73
N VAL A 94 -2.85 0.91 -3.93
CA VAL A 94 -2.99 -0.51 -4.29
C VAL A 94 -2.05 -1.37 -3.45
N ALA A 95 -0.77 -1.01 -3.35
CA ALA A 95 0.22 -1.82 -2.66
C ALA A 95 -0.08 -1.96 -1.17
N MET A 96 -0.52 -0.90 -0.49
CA MET A 96 -0.90 -0.95 0.93
C MET A 96 -1.99 -1.98 1.19
N ASN A 97 -2.99 -2.04 0.31
CA ASN A 97 -4.10 -2.97 0.45
C ASN A 97 -3.79 -4.40 -0.04
N VAL A 98 -3.16 -4.52 -1.22
CA VAL A 98 -2.88 -5.84 -1.83
C VAL A 98 -1.84 -6.60 -1.02
N ASN A 99 -0.78 -5.92 -0.54
CA ASN A 99 0.21 -6.58 0.30
C ASN A 99 -0.44 -7.18 1.56
N ASP A 100 -1.39 -6.50 2.18
CA ASP A 100 -2.10 -7.03 3.34
C ASP A 100 -2.91 -8.30 3.01
N ILE A 101 -3.58 -8.35 1.86
CA ILE A 101 -4.23 -9.57 1.38
C ILE A 101 -3.22 -10.71 1.19
N LEU A 102 -2.07 -10.42 0.60
CA LEU A 102 -1.02 -11.41 0.37
C LEU A 102 -0.48 -12.02 1.67
N THR A 103 -0.51 -11.30 2.80
CA THR A 103 -0.09 -11.86 4.10
C THR A 103 -0.91 -13.04 4.54
N THR A 104 -2.15 -13.14 4.09
CA THR A 104 -3.07 -14.23 4.42
C THR A 104 -2.86 -15.50 3.57
N GLY A 105 -2.05 -15.43 2.52
CA GLY A 105 -1.93 -16.46 1.49
C GLY A 105 -3.02 -16.36 0.41
N GLY A 106 -3.91 -15.36 0.49
CA GLY A 106 -4.98 -15.12 -0.48
C GLY A 106 -4.50 -14.45 -1.76
N ASP A 107 -5.25 -14.68 -2.84
CA ASP A 107 -5.10 -13.97 -4.11
C ASP A 107 -5.90 -12.69 -4.07
N PRO A 108 -5.35 -11.51 -4.41
CA PRO A 108 -6.13 -10.31 -4.59
C PRO A 108 -7.05 -10.48 -5.80
N LEU A 109 -8.34 -10.27 -5.63
CA LEU A 109 -9.33 -10.47 -6.70
C LEU A 109 -9.93 -9.15 -7.17
N LEU A 110 -10.45 -8.37 -6.24
CA LEU A 110 -11.19 -7.15 -6.49
C LEU A 110 -10.61 -6.01 -5.67
N PHE A 111 -10.55 -4.85 -6.28
CA PHE A 111 -10.18 -3.59 -5.63
C PHE A 111 -11.31 -2.59 -5.81
N LEU A 112 -11.59 -1.84 -4.76
CA LEU A 112 -12.50 -0.70 -4.75
C LEU A 112 -11.73 0.49 -4.20
N ASP A 113 -12.00 1.69 -4.73
CA ASP A 113 -11.41 2.93 -4.23
C ASP A 113 -12.49 3.91 -3.78
N TYR A 114 -12.11 4.78 -2.87
CA TYR A 114 -12.86 5.97 -2.51
C TYR A 114 -11.93 7.17 -2.58
N LEU A 115 -12.26 8.13 -3.45
CA LEU A 115 -11.49 9.34 -3.67
C LEU A 115 -12.31 10.55 -3.24
N GLY A 116 -11.91 11.20 -2.14
CA GLY A 116 -12.53 12.44 -1.66
C GLY A 116 -11.80 13.67 -2.19
N ILE A 117 -12.47 14.52 -2.94
CA ILE A 117 -11.90 15.73 -3.57
C ILE A 117 -12.79 16.95 -3.32
N SER A 118 -12.21 18.15 -3.43
CA SER A 118 -13.00 19.38 -3.31
C SER A 118 -13.66 19.79 -4.62
N ASN A 119 -12.99 19.58 -5.76
CA ASN A 119 -13.48 20.00 -7.09
C ASN A 119 -12.93 19.09 -8.20
N LEU A 120 -13.81 18.36 -8.87
CA LEU A 120 -13.44 17.40 -9.90
C LEU A 120 -12.95 18.08 -11.19
N GLU A 121 -13.57 19.18 -11.62
CA GLU A 121 -13.18 19.89 -12.85
C GLU A 121 -11.70 20.28 -12.79
N ARG A 122 -11.24 20.77 -11.63
CA ARG A 122 -9.84 21.15 -11.42
C ARG A 122 -8.91 19.95 -11.33
N GLU A 123 -9.28 18.92 -10.60
CA GLU A 123 -8.42 17.78 -10.29
C GLU A 123 -8.53 16.63 -11.30
N ARG A 124 -9.45 16.67 -12.26
CA ARG A 124 -9.78 15.56 -13.16
C ARG A 124 -8.54 14.93 -13.82
N SER A 125 -7.66 15.75 -14.38
CA SER A 125 -6.44 15.22 -15.03
C SER A 125 -5.53 14.47 -14.05
N ARG A 126 -5.36 15.01 -12.84
CA ARG A 126 -4.51 14.39 -11.80
C ARG A 126 -5.14 13.10 -11.28
N ILE A 127 -6.45 13.11 -11.03
CA ILE A 127 -7.17 11.91 -10.57
C ILE A 127 -7.21 10.82 -11.65
N THR A 128 -7.34 11.18 -12.93
CA THR A 128 -7.22 10.22 -14.03
C THR A 128 -5.85 9.53 -14.04
N ARG A 129 -4.76 10.28 -13.85
CA ARG A 129 -3.40 9.75 -13.75
C ARG A 129 -3.21 8.90 -12.49
N LEU A 130 -3.80 9.28 -11.36
CA LEU A 130 -3.80 8.49 -10.14
C LEU A 130 -4.45 7.12 -10.38
N VAL A 131 -5.65 7.10 -10.99
CA VAL A 131 -6.34 5.85 -11.34
C VAL A 131 -5.52 5.02 -12.33
N ALA A 132 -4.83 5.65 -13.28
CA ALA A 132 -3.92 4.93 -14.19
C ALA A 132 -2.80 4.23 -13.40
N GLY A 133 -2.19 4.91 -12.42
CA GLY A 133 -1.20 4.31 -11.52
C GLY A 133 -1.75 3.15 -10.70
N MET A 134 -2.98 3.25 -10.18
CA MET A 134 -3.67 2.12 -9.53
C MET A 134 -3.80 0.94 -10.49
N CYS A 135 -4.29 1.18 -11.70
CA CYS A 135 -4.51 0.12 -12.70
C CYS A 135 -3.21 -0.56 -13.14
N ASP A 136 -2.07 0.15 -13.18
CA ASP A 136 -0.76 -0.45 -13.47
C ASP A 136 -0.40 -1.53 -12.44
N TYR A 137 -0.59 -1.25 -11.15
CA TYR A 137 -0.31 -2.22 -10.09
C TYR A 137 -1.34 -3.34 -10.03
N LEU A 138 -2.63 -3.02 -10.20
CA LEU A 138 -3.70 -4.02 -10.23
C LEU A 138 -3.53 -5.01 -11.39
N GLU A 139 -3.13 -4.53 -12.58
CA GLU A 139 -2.83 -5.40 -13.72
C GLU A 139 -1.65 -6.33 -13.40
N SER A 140 -0.59 -5.82 -12.72
CA SER A 140 0.60 -6.61 -12.39
C SER A 140 0.35 -7.74 -11.39
N CYS A 141 -0.66 -7.62 -10.53
CA CYS A 141 -1.05 -8.65 -9.56
C CYS A 141 -2.37 -9.35 -9.91
N ASN A 142 -2.87 -9.17 -11.14
CA ASN A 142 -4.09 -9.81 -11.63
C ASN A 142 -5.32 -9.53 -10.73
N CYS A 143 -5.44 -8.30 -10.21
CA CYS A 143 -6.55 -7.81 -9.42
C CYS A 143 -7.39 -6.84 -10.26
N ILE A 144 -8.71 -6.90 -10.13
CA ILE A 144 -9.64 -6.10 -10.93
C ILE A 144 -10.00 -4.82 -10.16
N LEU A 145 -9.89 -3.65 -10.79
CA LEU A 145 -10.59 -2.46 -10.31
C LEU A 145 -12.09 -2.64 -10.59
N ALA A 146 -12.82 -3.09 -9.58
CA ALA A 146 -14.20 -3.55 -9.73
C ALA A 146 -15.23 -2.43 -9.62
N GLY A 147 -14.85 -1.32 -9.03
CA GLY A 147 -15.67 -0.13 -8.84
C GLY A 147 -14.98 0.85 -7.91
N GLY A 148 -15.65 1.93 -7.59
CA GLY A 148 -15.14 2.94 -6.69
C GLY A 148 -16.09 4.12 -6.61
N GLU A 149 -15.71 5.13 -5.84
CA GLU A 149 -16.43 6.38 -5.67
C GLU A 149 -15.46 7.56 -5.74
N THR A 150 -15.80 8.55 -6.53
CA THR A 150 -15.12 9.85 -6.51
C THR A 150 -16.08 10.90 -6.00
N ALA A 151 -15.93 11.20 -4.70
CA ALA A 151 -16.85 12.10 -4.00
C ALA A 151 -16.35 13.55 -4.09
N GLU A 152 -17.14 14.40 -4.75
CA GLU A 152 -16.91 15.84 -4.78
C GLU A 152 -17.55 16.50 -3.56
N MET A 153 -16.69 17.00 -2.63
CA MET A 153 -17.09 17.49 -1.32
C MET A 153 -16.54 18.90 -1.04
N PRO A 154 -17.07 19.93 -1.76
CA PRO A 154 -16.63 21.31 -1.55
C PRO A 154 -16.91 21.77 -0.12
N GLY A 155 -15.92 22.36 0.54
CA GLY A 155 -16.01 22.84 1.91
C GLY A 155 -15.86 21.77 3.00
N VAL A 156 -15.79 20.48 2.64
CA VAL A 156 -15.48 19.36 3.53
C VAL A 156 -14.05 18.93 3.32
N VAL A 157 -13.65 18.68 2.07
CA VAL A 157 -12.27 18.39 1.70
C VAL A 157 -11.60 19.70 1.30
N PRO A 158 -10.42 20.04 1.88
CA PRO A 158 -9.63 21.21 1.46
C PRO A 158 -9.23 21.13 -0.02
N GLU A 159 -9.10 22.28 -0.67
CA GLU A 159 -8.85 22.35 -2.12
C GLU A 159 -7.55 21.70 -2.60
N SER A 160 -6.55 21.60 -1.75
CA SER A 160 -5.24 21.02 -2.08
C SER A 160 -5.09 19.56 -1.68
N ILE A 161 -6.12 18.97 -1.04
CA ILE A 161 -6.07 17.62 -0.49
C ILE A 161 -6.95 16.69 -1.32
N VAL A 162 -6.43 15.47 -1.53
CA VAL A 162 -7.21 14.33 -2.02
C VAL A 162 -7.12 13.24 -0.97
N GLU A 163 -8.26 12.82 -0.43
CA GLU A 163 -8.34 11.69 0.49
C GLU A 163 -8.48 10.39 -0.30
N LEU A 164 -7.64 9.42 0.04
CA LEU A 164 -7.54 8.16 -0.68
C LEU A 164 -7.80 6.99 0.27
N SER A 165 -8.80 6.18 -0.03
CA SER A 165 -9.04 4.91 0.66
C SER A 165 -9.20 3.79 -0.35
N GLY A 166 -8.55 2.66 -0.10
CA GLY A 166 -8.64 1.46 -0.89
C GLY A 166 -9.26 0.31 -0.10
N PHE A 167 -9.93 -0.58 -0.80
CA PHE A 167 -10.53 -1.79 -0.26
C PHE A 167 -10.17 -2.96 -1.16
N CYS A 168 -9.36 -3.89 -0.66
CA CYS A 168 -9.01 -5.08 -1.42
C CYS A 168 -9.77 -6.30 -0.89
N ILE A 169 -10.35 -7.05 -1.81
CA ILE A 169 -11.04 -8.30 -1.53
C ILE A 169 -10.28 -9.40 -2.23
N GLY A 170 -9.81 -10.36 -1.47
CA GLY A 170 -9.11 -11.54 -1.95
C GLY A 170 -9.83 -12.82 -1.59
N CYS A 171 -9.32 -13.92 -2.10
CA CYS A 171 -9.80 -15.26 -1.79
C CYS A 171 -8.66 -16.26 -1.78
N CYS A 172 -8.74 -17.24 -0.93
CA CYS A 172 -7.90 -18.43 -0.99
C CYS A 172 -8.70 -19.70 -0.68
N GLU A 173 -8.15 -20.84 -1.06
CA GLU A 173 -8.61 -22.11 -0.52
C GLU A 173 -8.37 -22.16 0.98
N LYS A 174 -9.34 -22.65 1.76
CA LYS A 174 -9.23 -22.77 3.22
C LYS A 174 -7.97 -23.50 3.66
N SER A 175 -7.56 -24.52 2.91
CA SER A 175 -6.36 -25.31 3.18
C SER A 175 -5.03 -24.56 2.92
N LYS A 176 -5.09 -23.41 2.22
CA LYS A 176 -3.93 -22.58 1.90
C LYS A 176 -3.87 -21.29 2.72
N LEU A 177 -4.86 -21.08 3.59
CA LEU A 177 -4.84 -19.92 4.49
C LEU A 177 -3.62 -20.02 5.41
N ILE A 178 -2.81 -18.98 5.46
CA ILE A 178 -1.66 -18.91 6.34
C ILE A 178 -2.12 -18.77 7.78
N ASP A 179 -1.64 -19.67 8.66
CA ASP A 179 -1.90 -19.62 10.09
C ASP A 179 -0.60 -19.28 10.85
N PRO A 180 -0.42 -18.03 11.28
CA PRO A 180 0.77 -17.59 12.02
C PRO A 180 0.99 -18.31 13.35
N LYS A 181 -0.04 -18.98 13.90
CA LYS A 181 0.10 -19.78 15.13
C LYS A 181 1.00 -20.99 14.97
N THR A 182 1.38 -21.33 13.74
CA THR A 182 2.28 -22.46 13.44
C THR A 182 3.76 -22.12 13.54
N VAL A 183 4.13 -20.85 13.79
CA VAL A 183 5.52 -20.44 13.99
C VAL A 183 6.10 -21.08 15.24
N GLN A 184 7.37 -21.41 15.20
CA GLN A 184 8.07 -22.07 16.31
C GLN A 184 9.55 -21.69 16.33
N PRO A 185 10.24 -21.81 17.47
CA PRO A 185 11.68 -21.58 17.57
C PRO A 185 12.47 -22.35 16.52
N GLY A 186 13.44 -21.67 15.91
CA GLY A 186 14.24 -22.18 14.80
C GLY A 186 13.71 -21.78 13.40
N ASP A 187 12.45 -21.32 13.29
CA ASP A 187 11.97 -20.77 12.02
C ASP A 187 12.78 -19.54 11.59
N VAL A 188 12.96 -19.37 10.30
CA VAL A 188 13.88 -18.40 9.70
C VAL A 188 13.10 -17.21 9.16
N PHE A 189 13.54 -16.00 9.48
CA PHE A 189 13.02 -14.77 8.94
C PHE A 189 13.77 -14.41 7.65
N ILE A 190 13.05 -14.35 6.54
CA ILE A 190 13.55 -13.87 5.25
C ILE A 190 12.98 -12.47 5.02
N GLY A 191 13.84 -11.46 5.03
CA GLY A 191 13.46 -10.09 4.70
C GLY A 191 13.65 -9.80 3.22
N TYR A 192 12.72 -9.05 2.63
CA TYR A 192 12.77 -8.61 1.24
C TYR A 192 12.86 -7.09 1.16
N LYS A 193 13.71 -6.61 0.26
CA LYS A 193 14.02 -5.19 0.14
C LYS A 193 12.79 -4.32 -0.11
N SER A 194 12.80 -3.15 0.52
CA SER A 194 12.05 -1.97 0.07
C SER A 194 12.98 -1.02 -0.67
N ASP A 195 12.46 -0.35 -1.70
CA ASP A 195 13.24 0.62 -2.49
C ASP A 195 13.17 2.03 -1.88
N SER A 196 12.21 2.26 -0.97
CA SER A 196 11.95 3.54 -0.30
C SER A 196 11.36 3.34 1.09
N PHE A 197 10.98 4.43 1.76
CA PHE A 197 10.21 4.38 3.02
C PHE A 197 8.80 3.82 2.85
N HIS A 198 8.37 3.53 1.61
CA HIS A 198 7.00 3.18 1.26
C HIS A 198 6.03 4.32 1.61
N ALA A 199 4.81 3.98 2.09
CA ALA A 199 3.79 4.97 2.46
C ALA A 199 3.85 5.38 3.95
N ASN A 200 4.79 4.85 4.75
CA ASN A 200 4.82 5.04 6.20
C ASN A 200 5.93 5.97 6.67
N GLY A 201 5.73 6.59 7.84
CA GLY A 201 6.71 7.50 8.45
C GLY A 201 6.74 8.92 7.86
N TRP A 202 5.89 9.23 6.90
CA TRP A 202 5.93 10.50 6.17
C TRP A 202 5.53 11.71 6.99
N SER A 203 4.75 11.57 8.05
CA SER A 203 4.49 12.68 8.99
C SER A 203 5.77 13.16 9.65
N LEU A 204 6.66 12.24 10.04
CA LEU A 204 7.97 12.58 10.61
C LEU A 204 8.91 13.12 9.53
N ILE A 205 8.96 12.51 8.35
CA ILE A 205 9.79 12.98 7.23
C ILE A 205 9.40 14.41 6.84
N ARG A 206 8.12 14.71 6.68
CA ARG A 206 7.64 16.07 6.37
C ARG A 206 8.11 17.08 7.40
N ARG A 207 8.02 16.76 8.68
CA ARG A 207 8.51 17.63 9.73
C ARG A 207 10.03 17.85 9.65
N ILE A 208 10.80 16.80 9.34
CA ILE A 208 12.26 16.93 9.13
C ILE A 208 12.55 17.86 7.95
N LEU A 209 11.82 17.74 6.84
CA LEU A 209 11.97 18.59 5.66
C LEU A 209 11.60 20.06 5.95
N GLU A 210 10.55 20.29 6.74
CA GLU A 210 10.15 21.64 7.19
C GLU A 210 11.22 22.29 8.06
N GLU A 211 11.81 21.54 9.00
CA GLU A 211 12.85 22.04 9.92
C GLU A 211 14.25 22.10 9.28
N ASN A 212 14.49 21.32 8.21
CA ASN A 212 15.77 21.20 7.51
C ASN A 212 15.56 21.16 5.98
N PRO A 213 15.24 22.30 5.34
CA PRO A 213 14.87 22.33 3.92
C PRO A 213 15.94 21.81 2.95
N ASP A 214 17.22 21.88 3.35
CA ASP A 214 18.38 21.50 2.53
C ASP A 214 18.88 20.06 2.84
N VAL A 215 18.14 19.26 3.63
CA VAL A 215 18.58 17.92 4.04
C VAL A 215 18.66 16.95 2.86
N VAL A 216 17.75 17.10 1.91
CA VAL A 216 17.75 16.39 0.61
C VAL A 216 17.36 17.39 -0.48
N ASP A 217 17.90 17.22 -1.68
CA ASP A 217 17.45 17.97 -2.84
C ASP A 217 16.18 17.34 -3.46
N GLU A 218 15.61 17.97 -4.50
CA GLU A 218 14.38 17.50 -5.13
C GLU A 218 14.55 16.14 -5.79
N GLU A 219 15.69 15.82 -6.40
CA GLU A 219 15.95 14.53 -7.03
C GLU A 219 16.03 13.43 -5.96
N GLU A 220 16.73 13.69 -4.87
CA GLU A 220 16.79 12.80 -3.70
C GLU A 220 15.41 12.59 -3.09
N LEU A 221 14.61 13.65 -2.91
CA LEU A 221 13.25 13.55 -2.39
C LEU A 221 12.36 12.71 -3.31
N ARG A 222 12.42 12.91 -4.64
CA ARG A 222 11.70 12.09 -5.62
C ARG A 222 12.14 10.63 -5.56
N SER A 223 13.39 10.34 -5.27
CA SER A 223 13.89 8.97 -5.09
C SER A 223 13.30 8.30 -3.84
N LEU A 224 13.09 9.04 -2.76
CA LEU A 224 12.43 8.56 -1.54
C LEU A 224 10.92 8.34 -1.70
N LEU A 225 10.30 9.07 -2.63
CA LEU A 225 8.87 9.01 -2.93
C LEU A 225 8.49 7.86 -3.88
N GLN A 226 9.44 6.97 -4.22
CA GLN A 226 9.10 5.79 -5.03
C GLN A 226 7.90 5.04 -4.44
N PRO A 227 7.07 4.40 -5.27
CA PRO A 227 5.88 3.71 -4.78
C PRO A 227 6.25 2.57 -3.83
N THR A 228 5.34 2.27 -2.91
CA THR A 228 5.39 1.07 -2.09
C THR A 228 5.52 -0.15 -3.00
N ARG A 229 6.51 -0.99 -2.74
CA ARG A 229 6.72 -2.21 -3.52
C ARG A 229 5.55 -3.17 -3.33
N LEU A 230 5.08 -3.73 -4.43
CA LEU A 230 4.10 -4.80 -4.44
C LEU A 230 4.83 -6.15 -4.37
N TYR A 231 4.61 -6.93 -3.31
CA TYR A 231 5.32 -8.19 -3.05
C TYR A 231 4.63 -9.43 -3.63
N HIS A 232 3.76 -9.22 -4.62
CA HIS A 232 3.08 -10.30 -5.33
C HIS A 232 4.05 -11.26 -6.02
N ASP A 233 5.16 -10.76 -6.57
CA ASP A 233 6.24 -11.55 -7.17
C ASP A 233 6.86 -12.53 -6.17
N VAL A 234 7.14 -12.07 -4.95
CA VAL A 234 7.68 -12.91 -3.86
C VAL A 234 6.72 -14.04 -3.53
N VAL A 235 5.42 -13.72 -3.37
CA VAL A 235 4.40 -14.71 -3.01
C VAL A 235 4.22 -15.75 -4.13
N GLU A 236 4.20 -15.33 -5.40
CA GLU A 236 4.09 -16.23 -6.54
C GLU A 236 5.32 -17.15 -6.67
N ASP A 237 6.53 -16.61 -6.46
CA ASP A 237 7.76 -17.40 -6.48
C ASP A 237 7.79 -18.42 -5.33
N MET A 238 7.35 -18.04 -4.11
CA MET A 238 7.18 -18.98 -3.01
C MET A 238 6.30 -20.16 -3.40
N ARG A 239 5.14 -19.88 -4.02
CA ARG A 239 4.21 -20.90 -4.51
C ARG A 239 4.87 -21.79 -5.57
N ARG A 240 5.57 -21.19 -6.52
CA ARG A 240 6.29 -21.93 -7.59
C ARG A 240 7.39 -22.84 -7.05
N PHE A 241 8.05 -22.43 -5.97
CA PHE A 241 9.08 -23.23 -5.30
C PHE A 241 8.51 -24.21 -4.26
N ASN A 242 7.17 -24.32 -4.14
CA ASN A 242 6.46 -25.13 -3.15
C ASN A 242 6.84 -24.79 -1.70
N VAL A 243 7.19 -23.53 -1.44
CA VAL A 243 7.40 -23.00 -0.10
C VAL A 243 6.07 -22.49 0.44
N THR A 244 5.68 -23.00 1.60
CA THR A 244 4.52 -22.49 2.34
C THR A 244 5.03 -21.77 3.59
N PRO A 245 5.08 -20.42 3.60
CA PRO A 245 5.45 -19.66 4.77
C PRO A 245 4.47 -19.90 5.91
N LYS A 246 4.97 -19.87 7.12
CA LYS A 246 4.15 -19.93 8.34
C LYS A 246 3.50 -18.58 8.64
N ALA A 247 4.15 -17.50 8.26
CA ALA A 247 3.64 -16.14 8.35
C ALA A 247 4.28 -15.25 7.28
N TYR A 248 3.57 -14.20 6.92
CA TYR A 248 4.08 -13.03 6.24
C TYR A 248 3.83 -11.77 7.07
N ALA A 249 4.71 -10.81 6.97
CA ALA A 249 4.51 -9.46 7.50
C ALA A 249 4.76 -8.42 6.41
N HIS A 250 3.79 -7.56 6.18
CA HIS A 250 3.96 -6.30 5.44
C HIS A 250 4.48 -5.26 6.42
N ILE A 251 5.70 -4.75 6.19
CA ILE A 251 6.35 -3.83 7.13
C ILE A 251 5.88 -2.41 6.85
N THR A 252 4.96 -1.95 7.69
CA THR A 252 4.30 -0.65 7.64
C THR A 252 4.62 0.18 8.87
N GLY A 253 3.74 1.08 9.33
CA GLY A 253 3.90 1.81 10.57
C GLY A 253 4.15 0.88 11.76
N GLY A 254 5.03 1.27 12.67
CA GLY A 254 5.53 0.40 13.73
C GLY A 254 6.78 -0.41 13.36
N GLY A 255 7.23 -0.34 12.09
CA GLY A 255 8.46 -0.97 11.60
C GLY A 255 8.50 -2.49 11.79
N LEU A 256 9.71 -3.05 11.84
CA LEU A 256 9.88 -4.50 12.01
C LEU A 256 9.34 -5.02 13.36
N PRO A 257 9.62 -4.37 14.52
CA PRO A 257 9.19 -4.92 15.81
C PRO A 257 7.68 -5.09 15.90
N GLU A 258 6.90 -4.02 15.73
CA GLU A 258 5.44 -4.05 15.92
C GLU A 258 4.74 -4.97 14.92
N ASN A 259 5.17 -4.96 13.65
CA ASN A 259 4.52 -5.79 12.63
C ASN A 259 4.82 -7.28 12.80
N LEU A 260 5.96 -7.66 13.38
CA LEU A 260 6.27 -9.06 13.67
C LEU A 260 5.66 -9.53 14.99
N GLU A 261 5.63 -8.69 16.03
CA GLU A 261 5.07 -9.06 17.34
C GLU A 261 3.58 -9.43 17.28
N ARG A 262 2.83 -8.95 16.27
CA ARG A 262 1.39 -9.21 16.10
C ARG A 262 1.03 -10.71 16.14
N PHE A 263 1.96 -11.59 15.76
CA PHE A 263 1.67 -13.01 15.62
C PHE A 263 2.71 -13.96 16.27
N LEU A 264 3.75 -13.43 16.91
CA LEU A 264 4.78 -14.27 17.54
C LEU A 264 4.40 -14.80 18.94
N GLY A 265 3.39 -14.22 19.57
CA GLY A 265 2.91 -14.68 20.87
C GLY A 265 3.99 -14.58 21.96
N ASP A 266 4.42 -15.72 22.48
CA ASP A 266 5.48 -15.81 23.52
C ASP A 266 6.89 -15.93 22.95
N TYR A 267 7.05 -15.89 21.63
CA TYR A 267 8.32 -15.95 20.94
C TYR A 267 8.88 -14.56 20.62
N GLY A 268 10.14 -14.52 20.23
CA GLY A 268 10.82 -13.30 19.82
C GLY A 268 11.91 -13.58 18.79
N ALA A 269 12.65 -12.55 18.42
CA ALA A 269 13.77 -12.68 17.50
C ALA A 269 14.84 -11.61 17.75
N ASP A 270 16.09 -11.98 17.47
CA ASP A 270 17.19 -11.04 17.32
C ASP A 270 17.46 -10.90 15.80
N LEU A 271 17.05 -9.77 15.24
CA LEU A 271 17.15 -9.53 13.82
C LEU A 271 18.42 -8.73 13.49
N SER A 272 19.11 -9.16 12.44
CA SER A 272 20.28 -8.49 11.88
C SER A 272 20.00 -8.15 10.42
N ILE A 273 19.58 -6.92 10.16
CA ILE A 273 19.20 -6.47 8.83
C ILE A 273 20.41 -5.89 8.07
N PRO A 274 20.47 -5.99 6.73
CA PRO A 274 21.48 -5.34 5.94
C PRO A 274 21.48 -3.82 6.16
N TYR A 275 22.65 -3.20 6.03
CA TYR A 275 22.71 -1.74 5.93
C TYR A 275 21.88 -1.28 4.72
N TRP A 276 21.01 -0.33 4.95
CA TRP A 276 20.20 0.24 3.88
C TRP A 276 21.01 1.28 3.10
N ASP A 277 21.61 0.84 1.99
CA ASP A 277 22.41 1.69 1.10
C ASP A 277 21.51 2.57 0.22
N ASN A 278 20.87 3.55 0.88
CA ASN A 278 20.11 4.62 0.26
C ASN A 278 20.55 5.95 0.86
N THR A 279 21.37 6.69 0.11
CA THR A 279 22.00 7.93 0.59
C THR A 279 20.96 8.96 1.06
N ALA A 280 19.88 9.16 0.32
CA ALA A 280 18.82 10.10 0.67
C ALA A 280 18.10 9.68 1.97
N ALA A 281 17.79 8.37 2.11
CA ALA A 281 17.20 7.84 3.33
C ALA A 281 18.13 8.02 4.53
N GLN A 282 19.44 7.79 4.37
CA GLN A 282 20.42 7.98 5.43
C GLN A 282 20.51 9.44 5.88
N LYS A 283 20.35 10.40 4.97
CA LYS A 283 20.29 11.84 5.32
C LYS A 283 19.09 12.12 6.24
N ILE A 284 17.91 11.62 5.89
CA ILE A 284 16.68 11.75 6.73
C ILE A 284 16.88 11.06 8.08
N LEU A 285 17.37 9.82 8.10
CA LEU A 285 17.55 9.03 9.33
C LEU A 285 18.51 9.66 10.34
N LYS A 286 19.45 10.52 9.91
CA LYS A 286 20.32 11.27 10.84
C LYS A 286 19.55 12.23 11.76
N HIS A 287 18.36 12.67 11.35
CA HIS A 287 17.48 13.54 12.12
C HIS A 287 16.47 12.78 12.97
N VAL A 288 16.49 11.45 12.96
CA VAL A 288 15.58 10.57 13.71
C VAL A 288 16.31 9.96 14.90
N ASP A 289 15.67 9.96 16.07
CA ASP A 289 16.21 9.26 17.24
C ASP A 289 16.53 7.80 16.88
N PRO A 290 17.71 7.29 17.20
CA PRO A 290 18.10 5.92 16.86
C PRO A 290 17.12 4.86 17.34
N GLN A 291 16.45 5.06 18.49
CA GLN A 291 15.46 4.11 19.02
C GLN A 291 14.16 4.11 18.20
N ASP A 292 13.79 5.27 17.63
CA ASP A 292 12.56 5.42 16.85
C ASP A 292 12.69 4.96 15.40
N ARG A 293 13.92 4.84 14.87
CA ARG A 293 14.14 4.45 13.46
C ARG A 293 13.47 3.12 13.12
N PHE A 294 13.70 2.10 13.96
CA PHE A 294 13.17 0.75 13.75
C PHE A 294 11.68 0.62 14.08
N ASN A 295 11.12 1.54 14.86
CA ASN A 295 9.69 1.57 15.21
C ASN A 295 8.86 2.43 14.25
N THR A 296 9.51 3.24 13.40
CA THR A 296 8.81 4.15 12.47
C THR A 296 8.96 3.68 11.03
N PHE A 297 10.15 3.18 10.65
CA PHE A 297 10.50 2.93 9.26
C PHE A 297 10.76 1.46 8.99
N ASN A 298 10.61 1.06 7.73
CA ASN A 298 10.92 -0.28 7.26
C ASN A 298 12.43 -0.58 7.20
N MET A 299 13.28 0.43 7.31
CA MET A 299 14.75 0.34 7.31
C MET A 299 15.32 -0.47 6.13
N GLY A 300 14.66 -0.39 4.96
CA GLY A 300 15.06 -1.11 3.75
C GLY A 300 14.49 -2.53 3.64
N ILE A 301 13.67 -2.98 4.59
CA ILE A 301 12.96 -4.28 4.56
C ILE A 301 11.46 -4.02 4.60
N GLY A 302 10.78 -4.20 3.47
CA GLY A 302 9.35 -3.91 3.37
C GLY A 302 8.44 -5.12 3.49
N TRP A 303 9.01 -6.33 3.45
CA TRP A 303 8.29 -7.59 3.57
C TRP A 303 9.12 -8.64 4.29
N VAL A 304 8.48 -9.45 5.12
CA VAL A 304 9.14 -10.56 5.81
C VAL A 304 8.31 -11.83 5.64
N ALA A 305 8.98 -12.92 5.29
CA ALA A 305 8.41 -14.26 5.34
C ALA A 305 9.07 -15.05 6.48
N ILE A 306 8.26 -15.78 7.25
CA ILE A 306 8.76 -16.75 8.24
C ILE A 306 8.58 -18.14 7.67
N VAL A 307 9.68 -18.86 7.51
CA VAL A 307 9.71 -20.16 6.86
C VAL A 307 10.42 -21.19 7.74
N ARG A 308 10.20 -22.47 7.46
CA ARG A 308 10.98 -23.54 8.08
C ARG A 308 12.45 -23.44 7.63
N PRO A 309 13.41 -23.93 8.45
CA PRO A 309 14.84 -23.91 8.08
C PRO A 309 15.13 -24.58 6.72
N GLU A 310 14.47 -25.70 6.42
CA GLU A 310 14.63 -26.43 5.16
C GLU A 310 14.11 -25.67 3.93
N ASP A 311 13.20 -24.72 4.09
CA ASP A 311 12.64 -23.89 3.03
C ASP A 311 13.42 -22.58 2.80
N ALA A 312 14.36 -22.25 3.68
CA ALA A 312 15.04 -20.94 3.66
C ALA A 312 15.81 -20.67 2.36
N GLU A 313 16.51 -21.68 1.79
CA GLU A 313 17.24 -21.50 0.53
C GLU A 313 16.30 -21.20 -0.65
N ALA A 314 15.16 -21.87 -0.72
CA ALA A 314 14.16 -21.62 -1.75
C ALA A 314 13.49 -20.26 -1.56
N ALA A 315 13.19 -19.88 -0.31
CA ALA A 315 12.63 -18.59 0.03
C ALA A 315 13.57 -17.43 -0.35
N LEU A 316 14.87 -17.56 -0.15
CA LEU A 316 15.86 -16.55 -0.57
C LEU A 316 15.85 -16.27 -2.08
N LYS A 317 15.39 -17.22 -2.89
CA LYS A 317 15.30 -17.10 -4.36
C LYS A 317 13.95 -16.53 -4.82
N ALA A 318 12.98 -16.41 -3.91
CA ALA A 318 11.66 -15.88 -4.22
C ALA A 318 11.71 -14.34 -4.32
N GLY A 319 11.51 -13.81 -5.51
CA GLY A 319 11.63 -12.39 -5.80
C GLY A 319 13.05 -11.83 -5.59
N PRO A 320 13.30 -10.60 -5.97
CA PRO A 320 14.60 -9.94 -5.79
C PRO A 320 14.80 -9.46 -4.35
N GLY A 321 16.05 -9.57 -3.87
CA GLY A 321 16.51 -8.95 -2.63
C GLY A 321 16.13 -9.68 -1.34
N GLY A 322 15.88 -11.00 -1.42
CA GLY A 322 15.70 -11.84 -0.24
C GLY A 322 16.99 -12.00 0.57
N THR A 323 16.92 -11.88 1.89
CA THR A 323 18.04 -12.07 2.82
C THR A 323 17.56 -12.68 4.15
N VAL A 324 18.39 -13.56 4.74
CA VAL A 324 18.12 -14.02 6.10
C VAL A 324 18.39 -12.88 7.06
N ILE A 325 17.39 -12.52 7.86
CA ILE A 325 17.51 -11.44 8.85
C ILE A 325 17.49 -11.93 10.30
N GLY A 326 17.20 -13.21 10.54
CA GLY A 326 17.21 -13.79 11.90
C GLY A 326 16.50 -15.12 11.97
N THR A 327 16.38 -15.63 13.17
CA THR A 327 15.64 -16.85 13.52
C THR A 327 14.74 -16.60 14.72
N LEU A 328 13.62 -17.28 14.74
CA LEU A 328 12.67 -17.23 15.84
C LEU A 328 13.24 -17.97 17.05
N ARG A 329 13.12 -17.37 18.23
CA ARG A 329 13.61 -17.92 19.49
C ARG A 329 12.55 -17.95 20.58
N GLU A 330 12.82 -18.71 21.61
CA GLU A 330 12.05 -18.66 22.87
C GLU A 330 12.15 -17.27 23.52
N GLY A 331 11.09 -16.88 24.21
CA GLY A 331 10.98 -15.60 24.93
C GLY A 331 10.61 -14.44 24.00
N ARG A 332 9.81 -13.55 24.53
CA ARG A 332 9.26 -12.38 23.82
C ARG A 332 10.30 -11.35 23.43
N GLY A 333 9.91 -10.47 22.53
CA GLY A 333 10.61 -9.26 22.12
C GLY A 333 11.40 -9.42 20.83
N ILE A 334 11.35 -8.37 20.04
CA ILE A 334 12.09 -8.24 18.80
C ILE A 334 13.21 -7.21 19.00
N HIS A 335 14.44 -7.64 18.81
CA HIS A 335 15.60 -6.75 18.80
C HIS A 335 16.14 -6.67 17.39
N VAL A 336 16.27 -5.44 16.87
CA VAL A 336 16.76 -5.18 15.53
C VAL A 336 18.07 -4.43 15.57
N LYS A 337 19.05 -4.90 14.81
CA LYS A 337 20.32 -4.20 14.58
C LYS A 337 20.67 -4.22 13.09
N VAL A 338 21.49 -3.27 12.69
CA VAL A 338 22.09 -3.25 11.34
C VAL A 338 23.34 -4.10 11.33
N GLN A 339 23.60 -4.84 10.25
CA GLN A 339 24.82 -5.64 10.09
C GLN A 339 26.06 -4.73 10.09
N GLY A 340 27.03 -5.03 10.93
CA GLY A 340 28.28 -4.27 11.05
C GLY A 340 28.26 -3.15 12.10
N GLU A 341 27.14 -2.95 12.78
CA GLU A 341 27.04 -2.09 13.98
C GLU A 341 27.24 -2.87 15.28
#